data_ea4b6c90cef180683932f049d5f16d44
#
_entry.id   ea4b6c90cef180683932f049d5f16d44
#
_cell.length_a   1.000
_cell.length_b   1.000
_cell.length_c   1.000
_cell.angle_alpha   90.00
_cell.angle_beta   90.00
_cell.angle_gamma   90.00
#
_symmetry.space_group_name_H-M   'P 1'
#
loop_
_entity.id
_entity.type
_entity.pdbx_description
1 polymer ?
#
loop_
_entity_poly.entity_id
_entity_poly.type
_entity_poly.pdbx_seq_one_letter_code
_entity_poly.pdbx_strand_id
1 'polypeptide(L)'
;SDAKDDASFWQAKYDENQTVEEYFTEIINQRIMNYLIAQSIFREQKLTLSSDEKKAIKNDIKEKIEYYGSRGELNEELKNLMLNIDSLETIYTWEKRHDAVYDYFYGKNGTETVSDSQIIDYYEKNYSRIKYIVFYTTKIKTDDKGNYVYDSDGQLVTEEMTEEELAATKKKIEECNEKLNNGASFDDMIKEYSDYNKIKEYPNGFYVSANEISTWGSGIVSGAVTAKPGDVFRVDEEAAVYLVLKCELTPFDSLSDTDSDQLKNLASYATTGLYREKFSALSEKVKVSAEILSKYRLSEIKANPYYSF
;
A
#
# COMPACT_ATOMS: atom_id res chain seq x y z
N SER A 1 -10.20 -15.31 6.16
CA SER A 1 -9.62 -16.55 6.72
C SER A 1 -9.61 -16.43 8.23
N ASP A 2 -10.18 -17.42 8.92
CA ASP A 2 -10.18 -17.51 10.38
C ASP A 2 -8.79 -17.85 10.92
N ALA A 3 -7.84 -16.97 10.67
CA ALA A 3 -6.50 -17.09 11.23
C ALA A 3 -6.65 -16.98 12.74
N LYS A 4 -6.62 -18.11 13.43
CA LYS A 4 -6.56 -18.13 14.88
C LYS A 4 -5.22 -17.57 15.28
N ASP A 5 -5.26 -16.53 16.10
CA ASP A 5 -4.09 -15.94 16.76
C ASP A 5 -3.57 -16.93 17.82
N ASP A 6 -2.94 -18.00 17.36
CA ASP A 6 -2.35 -19.03 18.18
C ASP A 6 -0.83 -19.12 17.98
N ALA A 7 -0.16 -19.81 18.88
CA ALA A 7 1.29 -19.96 18.84
C ALA A 7 1.78 -20.60 17.52
N SER A 8 0.95 -21.40 16.84
CA SER A 8 1.32 -22.06 15.59
C SER A 8 1.38 -21.07 14.42
N PHE A 9 0.48 -20.08 14.38
CA PHE A 9 0.52 -18.99 13.40
C PHE A 9 1.81 -18.18 13.53
N TRP A 10 2.15 -17.76 14.74
CA TRP A 10 3.34 -16.93 14.98
C TRP A 10 4.65 -17.67 14.68
N GLN A 11 4.69 -19.00 14.90
CA GLN A 11 5.86 -19.85 14.64
C GLN A 11 5.90 -20.37 13.19
N ALA A 12 4.84 -20.16 12.40
CA ALA A 12 4.85 -20.52 10.99
C ALA A 12 5.96 -19.76 10.25
N LYS A 13 6.51 -20.36 9.20
CA LYS A 13 7.48 -19.72 8.33
C LYS A 13 6.79 -18.63 7.53
N TYR A 14 7.31 -17.39 7.60
CA TYR A 14 6.95 -16.31 6.69
C TYR A 14 7.70 -16.49 5.36
N ASP A 15 9.00 -16.78 5.44
CA ASP A 15 9.87 -17.12 4.31
C ASP A 15 10.94 -18.14 4.73
N GLU A 16 12.01 -18.31 3.93
CA GLU A 16 13.09 -19.26 4.22
C GLU A 16 13.91 -18.87 5.45
N ASN A 17 13.95 -17.59 5.84
CA ASN A 17 14.86 -17.02 6.82
C ASN A 17 14.20 -16.68 8.15
N GLN A 18 12.87 -16.45 8.17
CA GLN A 18 12.17 -15.91 9.35
C GLN A 18 10.77 -16.49 9.53
N THR A 19 10.31 -16.48 10.77
CA THR A 19 8.93 -16.77 11.16
C THR A 19 8.03 -15.57 11.00
N VAL A 20 6.73 -15.78 11.06
CA VAL A 20 5.72 -14.67 11.06
C VAL A 20 5.97 -13.74 12.25
N GLU A 21 6.27 -14.25 13.45
CA GLU A 21 6.58 -13.43 14.63
C GLU A 21 7.81 -12.55 14.41
N GLU A 22 8.88 -13.10 13.87
CA GLU A 22 10.10 -12.34 13.58
C GLU A 22 9.86 -11.25 12.56
N TYR A 23 9.17 -11.54 11.47
CA TYR A 23 8.82 -10.55 10.44
C TYR A 23 8.01 -9.37 11.00
N PHE A 24 6.91 -9.66 11.73
CA PHE A 24 6.11 -8.59 12.32
C PHE A 24 6.83 -7.86 13.44
N THR A 25 7.66 -8.55 14.23
CA THR A 25 8.49 -7.93 15.26
C THR A 25 9.46 -6.92 14.64
N GLU A 26 10.08 -7.24 13.51
CA GLU A 26 10.97 -6.32 12.79
C GLU A 26 10.22 -5.08 12.32
N ILE A 27 9.04 -5.22 11.72
CA ILE A 27 8.20 -4.09 11.29
C ILE A 27 7.84 -3.18 12.47
N ILE A 28 7.40 -3.78 13.59
CA ILE A 28 7.02 -3.02 14.80
C ILE A 28 8.24 -2.29 15.37
N ASN A 29 9.37 -2.95 15.48
CA ASN A 29 10.61 -2.35 15.96
C ASN A 29 11.04 -1.18 15.08
N GLN A 30 10.97 -1.32 13.76
CA GLN A 30 11.27 -0.23 12.84
C GLN A 30 10.32 0.96 13.04
N ARG A 31 9.04 0.69 13.25
CA ARG A 31 8.04 1.75 13.52
C ARG A 31 8.32 2.47 14.86
N ILE A 32 8.61 1.71 15.90
CA ILE A 32 9.01 2.26 17.21
C ILE A 32 10.27 3.14 17.07
N MET A 33 11.27 2.66 16.35
CA MET A 33 12.50 3.39 16.07
C MET A 33 12.21 4.73 15.39
N ASN A 34 11.36 4.73 14.37
CA ASN A 34 10.99 5.95 13.67
C ASN A 34 10.34 6.97 14.62
N TYR A 35 9.44 6.53 15.51
CA TYR A 35 8.88 7.41 16.53
C TYR A 35 9.93 7.94 17.51
N LEU A 36 10.84 7.11 17.99
CA LEU A 36 11.90 7.54 18.91
C LEU A 36 12.85 8.55 18.27
N ILE A 37 13.23 8.33 17.01
CA ILE A 37 14.05 9.26 16.22
C ILE A 37 13.30 10.59 16.06
N ALA A 38 12.01 10.54 15.67
CA ALA A 38 11.19 11.74 15.54
C ALA A 38 11.11 12.52 16.87
N GLN A 39 10.90 11.83 18.01
CA GLN A 39 10.88 12.48 19.34
C GLN A 39 12.23 13.12 19.68
N SER A 40 13.37 12.50 19.27
CA SER A 40 14.71 13.09 19.48
C SER A 40 14.88 14.36 18.68
N ILE A 41 14.60 14.31 17.38
CA ILE A 41 14.67 15.47 16.48
C ILE A 41 13.74 16.58 16.94
N PHE A 42 12.51 16.25 17.29
CA PHE A 42 11.52 17.22 17.78
C PHE A 42 12.04 18.00 18.98
N ARG A 43 12.70 17.33 19.93
CA ARG A 43 13.31 17.96 21.12
C ARG A 43 14.57 18.75 20.79
N GLU A 44 15.47 18.18 19.99
CA GLU A 44 16.75 18.80 19.61
C GLU A 44 16.55 20.09 18.81
N GLN A 45 15.57 20.08 17.89
CA GLN A 45 15.20 21.24 17.08
C GLN A 45 14.23 22.20 17.79
N LYS A 46 13.86 21.90 19.08
CA LYS A 46 12.93 22.68 19.89
C LYS A 46 11.60 22.96 19.19
N LEU A 47 11.12 21.97 18.42
CA LEU A 47 9.82 22.06 17.76
C LEU A 47 8.70 22.05 18.79
N THR A 48 7.58 22.64 18.45
CA THR A 48 6.38 22.67 19.29
C THR A 48 5.14 22.38 18.45
N LEU A 49 4.24 21.58 18.99
CA LEU A 49 2.92 21.44 18.36
C LEU A 49 2.14 22.74 18.48
N SER A 50 1.49 23.12 17.41
CA SER A 50 0.58 24.27 17.35
C SER A 50 -0.64 24.09 18.29
N SER A 51 -1.38 25.18 18.52
CA SER A 51 -2.64 25.12 19.27
C SER A 51 -3.68 24.22 18.58
N ASP A 52 -3.70 24.24 17.24
CA ASP A 52 -4.66 23.47 16.45
C ASP A 52 -4.34 21.98 16.49
N GLU A 53 -3.08 21.58 16.39
CA GLU A 53 -2.65 20.19 16.53
C GLU A 53 -2.96 19.62 17.91
N LYS A 54 -2.69 20.40 18.98
CA LYS A 54 -3.06 20.02 20.36
C LYS A 54 -4.56 19.89 20.54
N LYS A 55 -5.33 20.76 19.87
CA LYS A 55 -6.80 20.70 19.89
C LYS A 55 -7.32 19.50 19.11
N ALA A 56 -6.70 19.17 17.96
CA ALA A 56 -7.04 17.99 17.17
C ALA A 56 -6.89 16.71 18.01
N ILE A 57 -5.75 16.50 18.69
CA ILE A 57 -5.54 15.34 19.57
C ILE A 57 -6.65 15.22 20.62
N LYS A 58 -7.04 16.34 21.25
CA LYS A 58 -8.12 16.33 22.25
C LYS A 58 -9.49 16.03 21.64
N ASN A 59 -9.74 16.50 20.43
CA ASN A 59 -10.98 16.22 19.73
C ASN A 59 -11.06 14.75 19.32
N ASP A 60 -9.98 14.16 18.81
CA ASP A 60 -9.91 12.74 18.43
C ASP A 60 -10.21 11.84 19.65
N ILE A 61 -9.64 12.16 20.80
CA ILE A 61 -9.94 11.46 22.06
C ILE A 61 -11.40 11.65 22.47
N LYS A 62 -11.93 12.87 22.34
CA LYS A 62 -13.33 13.19 22.68
C LYS A 62 -14.29 12.42 21.78
N GLU A 63 -14.06 12.39 20.48
CA GLU A 63 -14.88 11.65 19.50
C GLU A 63 -14.91 10.15 19.83
N LYS A 64 -13.76 9.57 20.20
CA LYS A 64 -13.71 8.18 20.65
C LYS A 64 -14.51 7.95 21.94
N ILE A 65 -14.42 8.87 22.92
CA ILE A 65 -15.22 8.78 24.15
C ILE A 65 -16.71 8.84 23.82
N GLU A 66 -17.12 9.72 22.91
CA GLU A 66 -18.51 9.84 22.48
C GLU A 66 -18.98 8.59 21.72
N TYR A 67 -18.14 8.02 20.86
CA TYR A 67 -18.43 6.79 20.13
C TYR A 67 -18.66 5.58 21.07
N TYR A 68 -17.81 5.42 22.07
CA TYR A 68 -17.94 4.32 23.06
C TYR A 68 -18.91 4.62 24.20
N GLY A 69 -19.48 5.84 24.28
CA GLY A 69 -20.50 6.24 25.24
C GLY A 69 -19.94 6.95 26.45
N SER A 70 -18.81 6.55 27.00
CA SER A 70 -18.17 7.20 28.16
C SER A 70 -16.66 6.96 28.20
N ARG A 71 -15.96 7.81 29.00
CA ARG A 71 -14.52 7.61 29.28
C ARG A 71 -14.23 6.26 29.96
N GLY A 72 -15.16 5.77 30.77
CA GLY A 72 -15.03 4.47 31.43
C GLY A 72 -15.10 3.32 30.41
N GLU A 73 -16.10 3.35 29.55
CA GLU A 73 -16.28 2.34 28.48
C GLU A 73 -15.11 2.32 27.50
N LEU A 74 -14.64 3.48 27.05
CA LEU A 74 -13.44 3.54 26.22
C LEU A 74 -12.22 2.95 26.95
N ASN A 75 -12.02 3.20 28.24
CA ASN A 75 -10.91 2.60 28.99
C ASN A 75 -11.04 1.07 29.12
N GLU A 76 -12.25 0.53 29.28
CA GLU A 76 -12.46 -0.93 29.30
C GLU A 76 -12.08 -1.55 27.95
N GLU A 77 -12.44 -0.90 26.86
CA GLU A 77 -12.05 -1.36 25.53
C GLU A 77 -10.53 -1.29 25.31
N LEU A 78 -9.92 -0.17 25.67
CA LEU A 78 -8.46 0.01 25.53
C LEU A 78 -7.63 -0.98 26.36
N LYS A 79 -8.18 -1.51 27.47
CA LYS A 79 -7.51 -2.56 28.27
C LYS A 79 -7.24 -3.82 27.46
N ASN A 80 -8.10 -4.16 26.51
CA ASN A 80 -7.92 -5.30 25.61
C ASN A 80 -6.67 -5.16 24.72
N LEU A 81 -6.21 -3.91 24.52
CA LEU A 81 -4.99 -3.54 23.81
C LEU A 81 -3.84 -3.16 24.77
N MET A 82 -3.97 -3.44 26.06
CA MET A 82 -3.03 -3.01 27.12
C MET A 82 -2.81 -1.49 27.15
N LEU A 83 -3.82 -0.71 26.73
CA LEU A 83 -3.79 0.74 26.69
C LEU A 83 -4.80 1.33 27.69
N ASN A 84 -4.68 2.63 27.87
CA ASN A 84 -5.69 3.49 28.49
C ASN A 84 -5.74 4.82 27.70
N ILE A 85 -6.66 5.70 28.04
CA ILE A 85 -6.83 6.98 27.33
C ILE A 85 -5.55 7.83 27.38
N ASP A 86 -4.80 7.82 28.47
CA ASP A 86 -3.56 8.62 28.58
C ASP A 86 -2.46 8.05 27.68
N SER A 87 -2.37 6.72 27.55
CA SER A 87 -1.49 6.05 26.58
C SER A 87 -1.89 6.36 25.16
N LEU A 88 -3.19 6.35 24.84
CA LEU A 88 -3.71 6.69 23.53
C LEU A 88 -3.42 8.15 23.16
N GLU A 89 -3.61 9.10 24.10
CA GLU A 89 -3.25 10.51 23.91
C GLU A 89 -1.74 10.68 23.69
N THR A 90 -0.92 9.86 24.35
CA THR A 90 0.54 9.83 24.15
C THR A 90 0.88 9.37 22.73
N ILE A 91 0.23 8.31 22.23
CA ILE A 91 0.43 7.79 20.86
C ILE A 91 0.09 8.89 19.85
N TYR A 92 -1.10 9.51 19.95
CA TYR A 92 -1.52 10.60 19.05
C TYR A 92 -0.57 11.80 19.12
N THR A 93 -0.05 12.12 20.31
CA THR A 93 0.94 13.17 20.47
C THR A 93 2.25 12.81 19.73
N TRP A 94 2.68 11.56 19.77
CA TRP A 94 3.88 11.11 19.06
C TRP A 94 3.69 11.12 17.55
N GLU A 95 2.51 10.76 17.08
CA GLU A 95 2.17 10.85 15.64
C GLU A 95 2.25 12.30 15.17
N LYS A 96 1.61 13.24 15.87
CA LYS A 96 1.69 14.66 15.53
C LYS A 96 3.11 15.23 15.58
N ARG A 97 3.93 14.78 16.52
CA ARG A 97 5.35 15.18 16.54
C ARG A 97 6.14 14.58 15.38
N HIS A 98 5.81 13.37 14.95
CA HIS A 98 6.41 12.76 13.77
C HIS A 98 6.05 13.58 12.51
N ASP A 99 4.77 13.98 12.37
CA ASP A 99 4.32 14.86 11.29
C ASP A 99 5.04 16.21 11.31
N ALA A 100 5.17 16.83 12.49
CA ALA A 100 5.89 18.09 12.66
C ALA A 100 7.39 17.96 12.30
N VAL A 101 8.01 16.81 12.51
CA VAL A 101 9.39 16.54 12.06
C VAL A 101 9.46 16.38 10.54
N TYR A 102 8.47 15.75 9.92
CA TYR A 102 8.37 15.71 8.47
C TYR A 102 8.27 17.14 7.90
N ASP A 103 7.38 17.96 8.45
CA ASP A 103 7.17 19.34 8.02
C ASP A 103 8.40 20.23 8.29
N TYR A 104 9.15 19.97 9.34
CA TYR A 104 10.42 20.64 9.62
C TYR A 104 11.45 20.41 8.50
N PHE A 105 11.51 19.21 7.95
CA PHE A 105 12.41 18.93 6.83
C PHE A 105 11.80 19.34 5.49
N TYR A 106 10.61 18.89 5.17
CA TYR A 106 10.04 18.90 3.82
C TYR A 106 8.69 19.63 3.70
N GLY A 107 8.20 20.25 4.78
CA GLY A 107 6.99 21.09 4.71
C GLY A 107 7.20 22.34 3.86
N LYS A 108 6.16 23.14 3.69
CA LYS A 108 6.17 24.36 2.84
C LYS A 108 7.35 25.31 3.10
N ASN A 109 7.82 25.38 4.37
CA ASN A 109 8.96 26.19 4.80
C ASN A 109 10.04 25.28 5.43
N GLY A 110 10.14 24.06 4.95
CA GLY A 110 11.07 23.07 5.47
C GLY A 110 12.53 23.46 5.28
N THR A 111 13.40 22.82 6.05
CA THR A 111 14.85 23.08 5.98
C THR A 111 15.51 22.41 4.78
N GLU A 112 14.82 21.51 4.11
CA GLU A 112 15.29 20.75 2.95
C GLU A 112 14.31 20.91 1.79
N THR A 113 14.86 20.90 0.58
CA THR A 113 14.09 20.89 -0.67
C THR A 113 14.49 19.66 -1.47
N VAL A 114 13.50 19.06 -2.13
CA VAL A 114 13.77 17.95 -3.06
C VAL A 114 14.08 18.54 -4.43
N SER A 115 15.24 18.20 -4.98
CA SER A 115 15.67 18.64 -6.29
C SER A 115 15.01 17.82 -7.39
N ASP A 116 14.93 18.41 -8.60
CA ASP A 116 14.41 17.68 -9.78
C ASP A 116 15.19 16.40 -10.04
N SER A 117 16.52 16.41 -9.85
CA SER A 117 17.35 15.21 -10.00
C SER A 117 16.96 14.10 -9.02
N GLN A 118 16.59 14.42 -7.79
CA GLN A 118 16.14 13.44 -6.79
C GLN A 118 14.75 12.88 -7.15
N ILE A 119 13.88 13.70 -7.74
CA ILE A 119 12.59 13.24 -8.25
C ILE A 119 12.78 12.29 -9.43
N ILE A 120 13.69 12.62 -10.35
CA ILE A 120 14.03 11.77 -11.51
C ILE A 120 14.65 10.45 -11.03
N ASP A 121 15.62 10.50 -10.13
CA ASP A 121 16.23 9.30 -9.55
C ASP A 121 15.21 8.40 -8.85
N TYR A 122 14.24 9.00 -8.15
CA TYR A 122 13.17 8.26 -7.51
C TYR A 122 12.24 7.58 -8.54
N TYR A 123 11.87 8.31 -9.60
CA TYR A 123 11.09 7.78 -10.71
C TYR A 123 11.76 6.58 -11.35
N GLU A 124 13.01 6.71 -11.73
CA GLU A 124 13.78 5.65 -12.40
C GLU A 124 13.95 4.39 -11.54
N LYS A 125 14.08 4.56 -10.22
CA LYS A 125 14.28 3.44 -9.28
C LYS A 125 12.99 2.76 -8.85
N ASN A 126 11.88 3.49 -8.77
CA ASN A 126 10.68 3.01 -8.08
C ASN A 126 9.48 2.79 -9.00
N TYR A 127 9.54 3.26 -10.25
CA TYR A 127 8.45 3.09 -11.18
C TYR A 127 8.77 2.04 -12.24
N SER A 128 7.73 1.37 -12.66
CA SER A 128 7.71 0.49 -13.81
C SER A 128 6.62 0.95 -14.75
N ARG A 129 6.84 0.79 -16.06
CA ARG A 129 5.80 1.03 -17.04
C ARG A 129 5.28 -0.29 -17.59
N ILE A 130 3.96 -0.44 -17.63
CA ILE A 130 3.30 -1.66 -18.07
C ILE A 130 2.18 -1.37 -19.08
N LYS A 131 1.85 -2.39 -19.87
CA LYS A 131 0.56 -2.53 -20.55
C LYS A 131 -0.07 -3.83 -20.12
N TYR A 132 -1.40 -3.95 -20.18
CA TYR A 132 -2.04 -5.19 -19.81
C TYR A 132 -3.22 -5.55 -20.72
N ILE A 133 -3.51 -6.84 -20.77
CA ILE A 133 -4.72 -7.43 -21.31
C ILE A 133 -5.42 -8.06 -20.12
N VAL A 134 -6.69 -7.71 -19.88
CA VAL A 134 -7.48 -8.28 -18.79
C VAL A 134 -8.59 -9.17 -19.34
N PHE A 135 -8.78 -10.30 -18.70
CA PHE A 135 -9.86 -11.25 -18.93
C PHE A 135 -10.61 -11.41 -17.62
N TYR A 136 -11.85 -10.96 -17.57
CA TYR A 136 -12.66 -11.15 -16.37
C TYR A 136 -13.08 -12.61 -16.22
N THR A 137 -13.07 -13.10 -14.98
CA THR A 137 -13.54 -14.44 -14.56
C THR A 137 -14.85 -14.37 -13.78
N THR A 138 -15.32 -13.14 -13.54
CA THR A 138 -16.64 -12.83 -12.98
C THR A 138 -17.37 -11.89 -13.93
N LYS A 139 -18.67 -11.77 -13.79
CA LYS A 139 -19.49 -10.82 -14.54
C LYS A 139 -20.30 -9.92 -13.62
N ILE A 140 -20.62 -8.72 -14.09
CA ILE A 140 -21.49 -7.80 -13.35
C ILE A 140 -22.90 -8.37 -13.34
N LYS A 141 -23.48 -8.49 -12.15
CA LYS A 141 -24.87 -8.98 -11.99
C LYS A 141 -25.86 -7.97 -12.56
N THR A 142 -26.82 -8.48 -13.31
CA THR A 142 -27.93 -7.69 -13.82
C THR A 142 -29.27 -8.22 -13.32
N ASP A 143 -30.27 -7.33 -13.20
CA ASP A 143 -31.64 -7.71 -12.92
C ASP A 143 -32.34 -8.28 -14.18
N ASP A 144 -33.56 -8.74 -14.04
CA ASP A 144 -34.37 -9.29 -15.16
C ASP A 144 -34.64 -8.31 -16.30
N LYS A 145 -34.34 -7.02 -16.10
CA LYS A 145 -34.47 -5.94 -17.09
C LYS A 145 -33.15 -5.56 -17.70
N GLY A 146 -32.03 -6.18 -17.28
CA GLY A 146 -30.68 -5.89 -17.74
C GLY A 146 -30.03 -4.67 -17.06
N ASN A 147 -30.58 -4.17 -15.95
CA ASN A 147 -29.93 -3.09 -15.19
C ASN A 147 -28.89 -3.66 -14.23
N TYR A 148 -27.80 -2.93 -14.00
CA TYR A 148 -26.78 -3.32 -13.03
C TYR A 148 -27.34 -3.33 -11.60
N VAL A 149 -26.98 -4.37 -10.84
CA VAL A 149 -27.33 -4.53 -9.43
C VAL A 149 -26.22 -3.91 -8.57
N TYR A 150 -26.62 -3.13 -7.58
CA TYR A 150 -25.71 -2.50 -6.61
C TYR A 150 -26.02 -3.05 -5.21
N ASP A 151 -25.00 -3.17 -4.38
CA ASP A 151 -25.14 -3.52 -2.96
C ASP A 151 -25.57 -2.30 -2.11
N SER A 152 -25.66 -2.49 -0.77
CA SER A 152 -26.03 -1.42 0.18
C SER A 152 -25.06 -0.25 0.20
N ASP A 153 -23.82 -0.47 -0.21
CA ASP A 153 -22.75 0.53 -0.22
C ASP A 153 -22.59 1.20 -1.60
N GLY A 154 -23.48 0.87 -2.54
CA GLY A 154 -23.48 1.39 -3.90
C GLY A 154 -22.42 0.79 -4.81
N GLN A 155 -21.83 -0.37 -4.44
CA GLN A 155 -20.88 -1.09 -5.25
C GLN A 155 -21.60 -2.03 -6.24
N LEU A 156 -21.02 -2.20 -7.42
CA LEU A 156 -21.52 -3.17 -8.39
C LEU A 156 -21.39 -4.60 -7.84
N VAL A 157 -22.51 -5.32 -7.83
CA VAL A 157 -22.51 -6.74 -7.46
C VAL A 157 -21.98 -7.56 -8.63
N THR A 158 -21.01 -8.42 -8.35
CA THR A 158 -20.52 -9.41 -9.32
C THR A 158 -21.12 -10.78 -9.03
N GLU A 159 -21.14 -11.64 -10.04
CA GLU A 159 -21.51 -13.04 -9.93
C GLU A 159 -20.50 -13.91 -10.67
N GLU A 160 -20.42 -15.17 -10.28
CA GLU A 160 -19.55 -16.14 -10.92
C GLU A 160 -20.01 -16.42 -12.36
N MET A 161 -19.05 -16.65 -13.24
CA MET A 161 -19.32 -17.16 -14.58
C MET A 161 -19.69 -18.64 -14.52
N THR A 162 -20.51 -19.09 -15.44
CA THR A 162 -20.79 -20.53 -15.62
C THR A 162 -19.52 -21.27 -16.06
N GLU A 163 -19.50 -22.59 -15.90
CA GLU A 163 -18.37 -23.43 -16.36
C GLU A 163 -18.08 -23.25 -17.87
N GLU A 164 -19.13 -23.08 -18.69
CA GLU A 164 -19.00 -22.84 -20.12
C GLU A 164 -18.37 -21.47 -20.42
N GLU A 165 -18.81 -20.41 -19.73
CA GLU A 165 -18.23 -19.06 -19.84
C GLU A 165 -16.75 -19.05 -19.41
N LEU A 166 -16.43 -19.71 -18.28
CA LEU A 166 -15.04 -19.84 -17.81
C LEU A 166 -14.17 -20.64 -18.80
N ALA A 167 -14.71 -21.71 -19.39
CA ALA A 167 -13.99 -22.47 -20.40
C ALA A 167 -13.72 -21.63 -21.67
N ALA A 168 -14.70 -20.82 -22.09
CA ALA A 168 -14.53 -19.88 -23.20
C ALA A 168 -13.46 -18.80 -22.89
N THR A 169 -13.48 -18.24 -21.68
CA THR A 169 -12.46 -17.28 -21.23
C THR A 169 -11.06 -17.91 -21.21
N LYS A 170 -10.90 -19.12 -20.67
CA LYS A 170 -9.62 -19.85 -20.69
C LYS A 170 -9.09 -20.04 -22.11
N LYS A 171 -9.96 -20.45 -23.03
CA LYS A 171 -9.58 -20.60 -24.44
C LYS A 171 -9.13 -19.28 -25.08
N LYS A 172 -9.83 -18.18 -24.77
CA LYS A 172 -9.49 -16.81 -25.19
C LYS A 172 -8.08 -16.40 -24.70
N ILE A 173 -7.76 -16.73 -23.43
CA ILE A 173 -6.43 -16.49 -22.85
C ILE A 173 -5.35 -17.30 -23.56
N GLU A 174 -5.62 -18.60 -23.83
CA GLU A 174 -4.68 -19.48 -24.54
C GLU A 174 -4.41 -18.98 -25.95
N GLU A 175 -5.44 -18.64 -26.72
CA GLU A 175 -5.32 -18.07 -28.06
C GLU A 175 -4.53 -16.76 -28.08
N CYS A 176 -4.79 -15.87 -27.12
CA CYS A 176 -4.04 -14.62 -26.98
C CYS A 176 -2.55 -14.88 -26.69
N ASN A 177 -2.26 -15.78 -25.75
CA ASN A 177 -0.89 -16.18 -25.41
C ASN A 177 -0.16 -16.80 -26.62
N GLU A 178 -0.83 -17.66 -27.37
CA GLU A 178 -0.24 -18.27 -28.57
C GLU A 178 0.11 -17.20 -29.61
N LYS A 179 -0.78 -16.25 -29.87
CA LYS A 179 -0.52 -15.13 -30.78
C LYS A 179 0.66 -14.27 -30.31
N LEU A 180 0.72 -13.93 -29.02
CA LEU A 180 1.83 -13.19 -28.43
C LEU A 180 3.17 -13.93 -28.60
N ASN A 181 3.19 -15.24 -28.32
CA ASN A 181 4.37 -16.09 -28.50
C ASN A 181 4.82 -16.18 -29.97
N ASN A 182 3.90 -16.04 -30.91
CA ASN A 182 4.15 -15.99 -32.33
C ASN A 182 4.49 -14.58 -32.85
N GLY A 183 4.70 -13.61 -31.97
CA GLY A 183 5.17 -12.27 -32.30
C GLY A 183 4.06 -11.25 -32.62
N ALA A 184 2.81 -11.52 -32.28
CA ALA A 184 1.75 -10.53 -32.43
C ALA A 184 2.02 -9.30 -31.56
N SER A 185 1.61 -8.12 -32.06
CA SER A 185 1.71 -6.87 -31.31
C SER A 185 0.86 -6.90 -30.04
N PHE A 186 1.45 -6.56 -28.88
CA PHE A 186 0.72 -6.51 -27.62
C PHE A 186 -0.44 -5.48 -27.68
N ASP A 187 -0.24 -4.35 -28.35
CA ASP A 187 -1.27 -3.33 -28.53
C ASP A 187 -2.45 -3.81 -29.40
N ASP A 188 -2.19 -4.67 -30.36
CA ASP A 188 -3.26 -5.28 -31.16
C ASP A 188 -4.00 -6.35 -30.36
N MET A 189 -3.29 -7.10 -29.51
CA MET A 189 -3.92 -8.06 -28.59
C MET A 189 -4.76 -7.37 -27.53
N ILE A 190 -4.37 -6.19 -27.02
CA ILE A 190 -5.23 -5.38 -26.13
C ILE A 190 -6.55 -5.05 -26.83
N LYS A 191 -6.51 -4.63 -28.10
CA LYS A 191 -7.72 -4.25 -28.86
C LYS A 191 -8.62 -5.45 -29.16
N GLU A 192 -8.03 -6.60 -29.42
CA GLU A 192 -8.75 -7.80 -29.83
C GLU A 192 -9.30 -8.60 -28.63
N TYR A 193 -8.53 -8.69 -27.52
CA TYR A 193 -8.81 -9.63 -26.44
C TYR A 193 -9.17 -9.01 -25.10
N SER A 194 -8.73 -7.78 -24.80
CA SER A 194 -8.94 -7.23 -23.47
C SER A 194 -10.40 -6.87 -23.20
N ASP A 195 -10.96 -7.39 -22.12
CA ASP A 195 -12.31 -7.08 -21.69
C ASP A 195 -12.44 -5.62 -21.19
N TYR A 196 -11.32 -4.98 -20.83
CA TYR A 196 -11.22 -3.55 -20.53
C TYR A 196 -10.06 -2.93 -21.28
N ASN A 197 -10.35 -2.00 -22.20
CA ASN A 197 -9.38 -1.46 -23.13
C ASN A 197 -9.26 0.06 -22.98
N LYS A 198 -8.14 0.50 -22.44
CA LYS A 198 -7.78 1.91 -22.25
C LYS A 198 -6.60 2.35 -23.12
N ILE A 199 -6.22 1.58 -24.14
CA ILE A 199 -5.04 1.88 -24.98
C ILE A 199 -5.13 3.23 -25.69
N LYS A 200 -6.35 3.71 -25.98
CA LYS A 200 -6.54 5.04 -26.63
C LYS A 200 -6.32 6.18 -25.64
N GLU A 201 -6.66 5.98 -24.37
CA GLU A 201 -6.49 6.97 -23.31
C GLU A 201 -5.05 6.99 -22.81
N TYR A 202 -4.43 5.78 -22.70
CA TYR A 202 -3.09 5.57 -22.19
C TYR A 202 -2.23 4.81 -23.22
N PRO A 203 -1.87 5.43 -24.35
CA PRO A 203 -1.14 4.74 -25.42
C PRO A 203 0.25 4.28 -25.01
N ASN A 204 0.87 4.98 -24.05
CA ASN A 204 2.16 4.61 -23.49
C ASN A 204 2.04 3.52 -22.39
N GLY A 205 0.82 3.17 -21.97
CA GLY A 205 0.56 2.26 -20.84
C GLY A 205 0.44 2.97 -19.52
N PHE A 206 0.71 2.24 -18.44
CA PHE A 206 0.47 2.69 -17.07
C PHE A 206 1.76 2.66 -16.27
N TYR A 207 1.91 3.63 -15.37
CA TYR A 207 3.01 3.66 -14.41
C TYR A 207 2.59 3.02 -13.11
N VAL A 208 3.40 2.09 -12.61
CA VAL A 208 3.15 1.34 -11.39
C VAL A 208 4.35 1.41 -10.46
N SER A 209 4.08 1.53 -9.17
CA SER A 209 5.08 1.53 -8.11
C SER A 209 4.56 0.81 -6.87
N ALA A 210 5.42 0.50 -5.92
CA ALA A 210 5.03 -0.09 -4.64
C ALA A 210 4.08 0.80 -3.82
N ASN A 211 4.06 2.12 -4.07
CA ASN A 211 3.13 3.03 -3.40
C ASN A 211 1.67 2.89 -3.90
N GLU A 212 1.47 2.18 -5.02
CA GLU A 212 0.17 2.04 -5.68
C GLU A 212 -0.34 0.59 -5.65
N ILE A 213 0.18 -0.20 -4.71
CA ILE A 213 -0.18 -1.62 -4.56
C ILE A 213 -1.68 -1.82 -4.29
N SER A 214 -2.33 -0.86 -3.62
CA SER A 214 -3.79 -0.88 -3.39
C SER A 214 -4.61 -0.68 -4.67
N THR A 215 -4.02 -0.05 -5.68
CA THR A 215 -4.66 0.20 -6.98
C THR A 215 -4.42 -0.96 -7.95
N TRP A 216 -3.20 -1.48 -7.98
CA TRP A 216 -2.77 -2.45 -8.99
C TRP A 216 -2.76 -3.91 -8.50
N GLY A 217 -2.86 -4.14 -7.20
CA GLY A 217 -2.65 -5.46 -6.60
C GLY A 217 -1.17 -5.84 -6.49
N SER A 218 -0.88 -6.72 -5.52
CA SER A 218 0.49 -7.16 -5.23
C SER A 218 1.11 -7.95 -6.39
N GLY A 219 0.32 -8.75 -7.09
CA GLY A 219 0.76 -9.58 -8.21
C GLY A 219 1.30 -8.74 -9.37
N ILE A 220 0.57 -7.71 -9.80
CA ILE A 220 0.98 -6.83 -10.90
C ILE A 220 2.22 -6.03 -10.51
N VAL A 221 2.22 -5.42 -9.31
CA VAL A 221 3.36 -4.61 -8.84
C VAL A 221 4.63 -5.45 -8.71
N SER A 222 4.55 -6.62 -8.07
CA SER A 222 5.69 -7.54 -7.92
C SER A 222 6.22 -8.03 -9.27
N GLY A 223 5.32 -8.44 -10.16
CA GLY A 223 5.68 -8.85 -11.52
C GLY A 223 6.35 -7.72 -12.30
N ALA A 224 5.81 -6.50 -12.23
CA ALA A 224 6.37 -5.34 -12.91
C ALA A 224 7.77 -4.96 -12.41
N VAL A 225 8.07 -5.15 -11.11
CA VAL A 225 9.40 -4.90 -10.54
C VAL A 225 10.42 -5.96 -11.00
N THR A 226 10.02 -7.23 -11.06
CA THR A 226 10.93 -8.34 -11.34
C THR A 226 11.15 -8.62 -12.84
N ALA A 227 10.14 -8.36 -13.69
CA ALA A 227 10.22 -8.55 -15.12
C ALA A 227 11.20 -7.58 -15.78
N LYS A 228 11.78 -8.00 -16.90
CA LYS A 228 12.59 -7.13 -17.77
C LYS A 228 11.70 -6.47 -18.82
N PRO A 229 12.08 -5.30 -19.34
CA PRO A 229 11.39 -4.71 -20.48
C PRO A 229 11.30 -5.71 -21.66
N GLY A 230 10.10 -5.82 -22.22
CA GLY A 230 9.75 -6.80 -23.24
C GLY A 230 9.17 -8.11 -22.72
N ASP A 231 9.34 -8.44 -21.45
CA ASP A 231 8.75 -9.65 -20.86
C ASP A 231 7.22 -9.50 -20.70
N VAL A 232 6.51 -10.59 -20.96
CA VAL A 232 5.09 -10.74 -20.65
C VAL A 232 4.94 -11.73 -19.50
N PHE A 233 4.24 -11.33 -18.45
CA PHE A 233 3.93 -12.18 -17.30
C PHE A 233 2.42 -12.24 -17.05
N ARG A 234 2.01 -13.32 -16.38
CA ARG A 234 0.61 -13.56 -16.04
C ARG A 234 0.38 -13.33 -14.55
N VAL A 235 -0.76 -12.70 -14.23
CA VAL A 235 -1.26 -12.53 -12.85
C VAL A 235 -2.69 -13.06 -12.81
N ASP A 236 -2.94 -13.99 -11.90
CA ASP A 236 -4.25 -14.56 -11.65
C ASP A 236 -4.80 -13.94 -10.35
N GLU A 237 -5.86 -13.14 -10.48
CA GLU A 237 -6.62 -12.56 -9.37
C GLU A 237 -7.98 -13.28 -9.27
N GLU A 238 -8.70 -13.07 -8.17
CA GLU A 238 -9.98 -13.72 -7.91
C GLU A 238 -11.02 -13.50 -9.05
N ALA A 239 -11.11 -12.27 -9.54
CA ALA A 239 -12.11 -11.83 -10.51
C ALA A 239 -11.58 -11.64 -11.93
N ALA A 240 -10.28 -11.81 -12.17
CA ALA A 240 -9.66 -11.55 -13.46
C ALA A 240 -8.31 -12.24 -13.64
N VAL A 241 -7.96 -12.49 -14.90
CA VAL A 241 -6.60 -12.87 -15.30
C VAL A 241 -6.00 -11.71 -16.10
N TYR A 242 -4.76 -11.35 -15.78
CA TYR A 242 -4.01 -10.33 -16.49
C TYR A 242 -2.82 -10.94 -17.23
N LEU A 243 -2.63 -10.55 -18.50
CA LEU A 243 -1.37 -10.68 -19.19
C LEU A 243 -0.73 -9.29 -19.21
N VAL A 244 0.45 -9.16 -18.63
CA VAL A 244 1.09 -7.87 -18.40
C VAL A 244 2.42 -7.81 -19.17
N LEU A 245 2.56 -6.81 -20.04
CA LEU A 245 3.81 -6.49 -20.70
C LEU A 245 4.58 -5.46 -19.87
N LYS A 246 5.80 -5.78 -19.49
CA LYS A 246 6.76 -4.79 -18.97
C LYS A 246 7.29 -3.95 -20.14
N CYS A 247 7.05 -2.66 -20.10
CA CYS A 247 7.57 -1.70 -21.07
C CYS A 247 8.90 -1.09 -20.59
N GLU A 248 9.69 -0.56 -21.54
CA GLU A 248 10.75 0.38 -21.19
C GLU A 248 10.16 1.60 -20.46
N LEU A 249 10.82 2.07 -19.42
CA LEU A 249 10.39 3.27 -18.73
C LEU A 249 10.59 4.48 -19.65
N THR A 250 9.59 5.35 -19.75
CA THR A 250 9.72 6.58 -20.57
C THR A 250 10.76 7.50 -19.93
N PRO A 251 11.74 8.03 -20.68
CA PRO A 251 12.65 9.05 -20.15
C PRO A 251 11.85 10.23 -19.57
N PHE A 252 12.26 10.72 -18.42
CA PHE A 252 11.49 11.72 -17.65
C PHE A 252 11.22 13.00 -18.44
N ASP A 253 12.17 13.44 -19.24
CA ASP A 253 12.09 14.63 -20.12
C ASP A 253 11.18 14.42 -21.36
N SER A 254 10.76 13.18 -21.59
CA SER A 254 9.93 12.78 -22.73
C SER A 254 8.52 12.36 -22.32
N LEU A 255 8.14 12.59 -21.05
CA LEU A 255 6.80 12.31 -20.54
C LEU A 255 5.75 13.21 -21.23
N SER A 256 4.66 12.59 -21.70
CA SER A 256 3.49 13.31 -22.21
C SER A 256 2.66 13.90 -21.06
N ASP A 257 1.69 14.75 -21.38
CA ASP A 257 0.73 15.28 -20.40
C ASP A 257 -0.02 14.11 -19.69
N THR A 258 -0.43 13.10 -20.44
CA THR A 258 -1.11 11.93 -19.90
C THR A 258 -0.21 11.11 -18.96
N ASP A 259 1.09 11.00 -19.27
CA ASP A 259 2.07 10.35 -18.40
C ASP A 259 2.26 11.16 -17.12
N SER A 260 2.36 12.48 -17.26
CA SER A 260 2.53 13.41 -16.12
C SER A 260 1.31 13.38 -15.18
N ASP A 261 0.11 13.27 -15.73
CA ASP A 261 -1.12 13.13 -14.93
C ASP A 261 -1.12 11.84 -14.08
N GLN A 262 -0.62 10.72 -14.64
CA GLN A 262 -0.46 9.49 -13.87
C GLN A 262 0.59 9.64 -12.75
N LEU A 263 1.60 10.47 -12.96
CA LEU A 263 2.72 10.69 -12.05
C LEU A 263 2.55 11.93 -11.13
N LYS A 264 1.33 12.49 -11.03
CA LYS A 264 1.06 13.72 -10.27
C LYS A 264 1.52 13.67 -8.80
N ASN A 265 1.60 12.50 -8.20
CA ASN A 265 2.06 12.30 -6.83
C ASN A 265 3.57 11.98 -6.72
N LEU A 266 4.28 11.93 -7.84
CA LEU A 266 5.70 11.51 -7.88
C LEU A 266 6.58 12.33 -6.93
N ALA A 267 6.47 13.67 -6.96
CA ALA A 267 7.26 14.53 -6.08
C ALA A 267 6.99 14.28 -4.60
N SER A 268 5.73 14.02 -4.23
CA SER A 268 5.34 13.67 -2.86
C SER A 268 5.91 12.31 -2.44
N TYR A 269 5.84 11.31 -3.33
CA TYR A 269 6.42 9.99 -3.06
C TYR A 269 7.94 10.03 -2.97
N ALA A 270 8.61 10.82 -3.84
CA ALA A 270 10.06 11.04 -3.76
C ALA A 270 10.45 11.69 -2.42
N THR A 271 9.70 12.71 -1.99
CA THR A 271 9.91 13.37 -0.70
C THR A 271 9.76 12.39 0.47
N THR A 272 8.71 11.58 0.45
CA THR A 272 8.47 10.54 1.46
C THR A 272 9.58 9.48 1.44
N GLY A 273 10.07 9.11 0.27
CA GLY A 273 11.20 8.20 0.09
C GLY A 273 12.46 8.73 0.76
N LEU A 274 12.84 9.97 0.46
CA LEU A 274 14.00 10.64 1.08
C LEU A 274 13.88 10.77 2.60
N TYR A 275 12.68 11.05 3.10
CA TYR A 275 12.42 11.06 4.53
C TYR A 275 12.65 9.69 5.17
N ARG A 276 12.16 8.61 4.54
CA ARG A 276 12.41 7.23 5.00
C ARG A 276 13.89 6.87 4.98
N GLU A 277 14.62 7.22 3.93
CA GLU A 277 16.07 7.00 3.83
C GLU A 277 16.83 7.73 4.96
N LYS A 278 16.45 8.98 5.24
CA LYS A 278 17.00 9.75 6.36
C LYS A 278 16.77 9.05 7.71
N PHE A 279 15.57 8.54 7.94
CA PHE A 279 15.23 7.83 9.18
C PHE A 279 15.95 6.47 9.26
N SER A 280 16.09 5.77 8.15
CA SER A 280 16.86 4.53 8.08
C SER A 280 18.32 4.76 8.47
N ALA A 281 18.96 5.77 7.90
CA ALA A 281 20.33 6.12 8.23
C ALA A 281 20.52 6.57 9.70
N LEU A 282 19.49 7.16 10.30
CA LEU A 282 19.50 7.53 11.72
C LEU A 282 19.26 6.29 12.62
N SER A 283 18.45 5.35 12.18
CA SER A 283 18.13 4.13 12.94
C SER A 283 19.37 3.25 13.17
N GLU A 284 20.32 3.23 12.23
CA GLU A 284 21.59 2.53 12.38
C GLU A 284 22.43 3.03 13.57
N LYS A 285 22.19 4.27 14.01
CA LYS A 285 22.88 4.90 15.14
C LYS A 285 22.18 4.68 16.48
N VAL A 286 20.93 4.19 16.46
CA VAL A 286 20.14 3.96 17.66
C VAL A 286 20.44 2.57 18.22
N LYS A 287 20.81 2.51 19.48
CA LYS A 287 21.00 1.24 20.19
C LYS A 287 19.70 0.85 20.89
N VAL A 288 19.08 -0.21 20.44
CA VAL A 288 17.91 -0.80 21.09
C VAL A 288 18.38 -1.91 22.03
N SER A 289 17.84 -1.94 23.26
CA SER A 289 18.12 -3.02 24.20
C SER A 289 17.37 -4.28 23.81
N ALA A 290 18.10 -5.28 23.30
CA ALA A 290 17.54 -6.60 23.00
C ALA A 290 16.87 -7.24 24.25
N GLU A 291 17.39 -6.97 25.48
CA GLU A 291 16.80 -7.43 26.73
C GLU A 291 15.41 -6.83 26.97
N ILE A 292 15.18 -5.56 26.58
CA ILE A 292 13.87 -4.94 26.71
C ILE A 292 12.91 -5.51 25.67
N LEU A 293 13.35 -5.62 24.42
CA LEU A 293 12.52 -6.13 23.32
C LEU A 293 12.08 -7.58 23.56
N SER A 294 12.96 -8.42 24.10
CA SER A 294 12.64 -9.82 24.38
C SER A 294 11.53 -10.03 25.42
N LYS A 295 11.15 -9.00 26.15
CA LYS A 295 10.02 -9.00 27.10
C LYS A 295 8.65 -8.81 26.44
N TYR A 296 8.64 -8.45 25.16
CA TYR A 296 7.43 -8.15 24.40
C TYR A 296 7.36 -9.06 23.17
N ARG A 297 6.80 -10.26 23.35
CA ARG A 297 6.62 -11.21 22.26
C ARG A 297 5.19 -11.11 21.72
N LEU A 298 5.04 -11.03 20.41
CA LEU A 298 3.74 -10.95 19.74
C LEU A 298 2.89 -12.18 20.04
N SER A 299 3.49 -13.35 20.08
CA SER A 299 2.85 -14.62 20.44
C SER A 299 2.29 -14.68 21.87
N GLU A 300 2.70 -13.76 22.76
CA GLU A 300 2.24 -13.65 24.15
C GLU A 300 1.17 -12.56 24.35
N ILE A 301 0.96 -11.71 23.35
CA ILE A 301 -0.05 -10.63 23.37
C ILE A 301 -1.42 -11.27 23.12
N LYS A 302 -2.31 -11.17 24.10
CA LYS A 302 -3.71 -11.57 23.94
C LYS A 302 -4.50 -10.39 23.35
N ALA A 303 -4.37 -10.18 22.04
CA ALA A 303 -5.17 -9.21 21.34
C ALA A 303 -6.56 -9.76 20.99
N ASN A 304 -7.58 -8.91 21.05
CA ASN A 304 -8.87 -9.26 20.48
C ASN A 304 -8.83 -8.94 18.98
N PRO A 305 -8.96 -9.94 18.07
CA PRO A 305 -8.80 -9.75 16.63
C PRO A 305 -9.88 -8.86 15.98
N TYR A 306 -10.88 -8.41 16.74
CA TYR A 306 -12.00 -7.61 16.22
C TYR A 306 -11.84 -6.10 16.38
N TYR A 307 -10.68 -5.59 16.85
CA TYR A 307 -10.46 -4.15 16.98
C TYR A 307 -9.64 -3.60 15.81
N SER A 308 -10.31 -2.87 14.92
CA SER A 308 -9.68 -1.87 14.04
C SER A 308 -9.89 -0.49 14.66
N PHE A 309 -8.81 0.20 14.98
CA PHE A 309 -8.82 1.61 15.36
C PHE A 309 -8.58 2.50 14.16
#